data_579e52a80ff2510f8c99c4c03bdd8266
#
_entry.id   579e52a80ff2510f8c99c4c03bdd8266
#
_cell.length_a   1.000
_cell.length_b   1.000
_cell.length_c   1.000
_cell.angle_alpha   90.00
_cell.angle_beta   90.00
_cell.angle_gamma   90.00
#
_symmetry.space_group_name_H-M   'P 1'
#
loop_
_entity.id
_entity.type
_entity.pdbx_description
1 polymer ?
#
loop_
_entity_poly.entity_id
_entity_poly.type
_entity_poly.pdbx_seq_one_letter_code
_entity_poly.pdbx_strand_id
1 'polypeptide(L)'
;KDPQKRAAYDRFGHEGVNPAGGPGGPGGFHGDVGDIFGDIFGDIFGGSGRRRPTRQRGSDLRFALDLDLEEAVSGIDREIRVPTLGECKTCKGSGARDGKKQTCTTCGGVGQVRMQQGIFSVQQTCPACQGAGQQISNPCADCDGQGRVRETRTLSVKIPAGVDNGDRIRLAGEGEAGANGAPAGDLYVEVRVRPHRIFERDGDDLYCEVPVCFSLAALGGELDIPTLDGQVKLKVPSETQTGRMFRLKGKGVKS
;
A
#
# COMPACT_ATOMS: atom_id res chain seq x y z
N LYS A 1 35.99 -2.45 16.63
CA LYS A 1 36.68 -2.65 17.94
C LYS A 1 36.67 -1.29 18.64
N ASP A 2 35.64 -1.04 19.44
CA ASP A 2 35.35 0.25 20.08
C ASP A 2 36.00 0.26 21.47
N PRO A 3 36.98 1.14 21.76
CA PRO A 3 37.67 1.19 23.03
C PRO A 3 36.74 1.54 24.21
N GLN A 4 35.65 2.26 23.98
CA GLN A 4 34.68 2.61 25.01
C GLN A 4 33.86 1.41 25.49
N LYS A 5 33.47 0.53 24.57
CA LYS A 5 32.74 -0.72 24.91
C LYS A 5 33.64 -1.71 25.64
N ARG A 6 34.96 -1.67 25.36
CA ARG A 6 35.94 -2.52 26.05
C ARG A 6 36.14 -2.06 27.49
N ALA A 7 36.27 -0.77 27.74
CA ALA A 7 36.37 -0.22 29.07
C ALA A 7 35.10 -0.42 29.93
N ALA A 8 33.92 -0.40 29.31
CA ALA A 8 32.65 -0.73 29.96
C ALA A 8 32.56 -2.22 30.32
N TYR A 9 33.03 -3.09 29.43
CA TYR A 9 33.09 -4.54 29.69
C TYR A 9 34.06 -4.91 30.81
N ASP A 10 35.25 -4.28 30.83
CA ASP A 10 36.28 -4.53 31.86
C ASP A 10 35.86 -4.08 33.27
N ARG A 11 34.91 -3.13 33.36
CA ARG A 11 34.40 -2.63 34.68
C ARG A 11 33.12 -3.31 35.13
N PHE A 12 32.24 -3.68 34.19
CA PHE A 12 30.86 -4.11 34.49
C PHE A 12 30.49 -5.47 33.90
N GLY A 13 31.43 -6.17 33.25
CA GLY A 13 31.21 -7.46 32.63
C GLY A 13 30.17 -7.39 31.48
N HIS A 14 29.45 -8.48 31.31
CA HIS A 14 28.40 -8.58 30.29
C HIS A 14 27.23 -7.59 30.47
N GLU A 15 26.98 -7.12 31.67
CA GLU A 15 25.92 -6.14 31.98
C GLU A 15 26.27 -4.72 31.50
N GLY A 16 27.55 -4.38 31.44
CA GLY A 16 28.01 -3.05 31.00
C GLY A 16 27.97 -2.83 29.48
N VAL A 17 27.79 -3.90 28.68
CA VAL A 17 27.77 -3.85 27.21
C VAL A 17 26.36 -4.05 26.67
N ASN A 18 25.42 -4.46 27.50
CA ASN A 18 24.02 -4.65 27.16
C ASN A 18 23.27 -3.31 27.35
N PRO A 19 22.73 -2.67 26.29
CA PRO A 19 22.01 -1.40 26.42
C PRO A 19 20.69 -1.49 27.20
N ALA A 20 20.34 -2.66 27.74
CA ALA A 20 19.10 -2.92 28.49
C ALA A 20 19.27 -3.09 30.02
N GLY A 21 20.45 -2.86 30.61
CA GLY A 21 20.70 -3.08 32.02
C GLY A 21 21.11 -1.82 32.76
N GLY A 22 20.17 -1.01 33.24
CA GLY A 22 20.37 0.01 34.30
C GLY A 22 20.22 -0.62 35.68
N PRO A 23 20.96 -0.15 36.73
CA PRO A 23 20.95 -0.76 38.06
C PRO A 23 19.68 -0.41 38.84
N GLY A 24 18.87 -1.41 39.17
CA GLY A 24 17.88 -1.30 40.23
C GLY A 24 16.52 -1.97 39.99
N GLY A 25 16.37 -3.20 40.53
CA GLY A 25 15.06 -3.74 40.94
C GLY A 25 14.76 -5.18 40.50
N PRO A 26 14.41 -6.11 41.46
CA PRO A 26 14.05 -7.48 41.16
C PRO A 26 12.57 -7.59 40.80
N GLY A 27 12.25 -8.04 39.59
CA GLY A 27 10.87 -8.33 39.21
C GLY A 27 10.71 -8.48 37.70
N GLY A 28 10.69 -9.74 37.24
CA GLY A 28 10.56 -10.08 35.83
C GLY A 28 9.21 -9.70 35.25
N PHE A 29 9.25 -9.10 34.08
CA PHE A 29 8.19 -9.14 33.09
C PHE A 29 8.83 -9.20 31.69
N HIS A 30 8.76 -10.36 31.08
CA HIS A 30 9.01 -10.55 29.65
C HIS A 30 7.84 -9.95 28.86
N GLY A 31 8.09 -8.93 28.07
CA GLY A 31 7.14 -8.33 27.13
C GLY A 31 7.73 -7.05 26.56
N ASP A 32 8.07 -7.10 25.29
CA ASP A 32 8.24 -6.06 24.28
C ASP A 32 8.15 -4.58 24.80
N VAL A 33 9.13 -4.13 25.55
CA VAL A 33 9.18 -2.79 26.17
C VAL A 33 10.22 -1.88 25.51
N GLY A 34 10.94 -2.37 24.49
CA GLY A 34 12.01 -1.64 23.82
C GLY A 34 11.55 -0.38 23.06
N ASP A 35 10.39 -0.44 22.43
CA ASP A 35 9.87 0.67 21.64
C ASP A 35 9.16 1.74 22.49
N ILE A 36 8.61 1.38 23.65
CA ILE A 36 7.90 2.33 24.53
C ILE A 36 8.88 3.23 25.30
N PHE A 37 10.08 2.73 25.63
CA PHE A 37 11.08 3.51 26.33
C PHE A 37 11.81 4.54 25.45
N GLY A 38 11.96 4.27 24.15
CA GLY A 38 12.53 5.21 23.18
C GLY A 38 11.68 6.48 23.04
N ASP A 39 10.38 6.32 22.98
CA ASP A 39 9.44 7.45 22.81
C ASP A 39 9.28 8.29 24.09
N ILE A 40 9.31 7.68 25.29
CA ILE A 40 9.14 8.40 26.56
C ILE A 40 10.41 9.15 26.96
N PHE A 41 11.61 8.59 26.74
CA PHE A 41 12.86 9.25 27.08
C PHE A 41 13.28 10.33 26.07
N GLY A 42 12.91 10.16 24.79
CA GLY A 42 13.10 11.19 23.75
C GLY A 42 12.31 12.48 24.05
N ASP A 43 11.13 12.38 24.64
CA ASP A 43 10.25 13.51 24.95
C ASP A 43 10.66 14.26 26.25
N ILE A 44 11.36 13.63 27.20
CA ILE A 44 11.74 14.24 28.50
C ILE A 44 13.12 14.91 28.47
N PHE A 45 14.06 14.41 27.68
CA PHE A 45 15.45 14.93 27.62
C PHE A 45 15.83 15.61 26.31
N GLY A 46 15.03 15.45 25.23
CA GLY A 46 15.21 16.15 23.97
C GLY A 46 14.52 17.50 24.02
N GLY A 47 15.28 18.58 24.18
CA GLY A 47 14.81 19.96 24.32
C GLY A 47 13.73 20.34 23.30
N SER A 48 12.82 21.20 23.72
CA SER A 48 11.65 21.80 23.08
C SER A 48 11.81 22.13 21.58
N GLY A 49 11.89 21.08 20.75
CA GLY A 49 11.71 21.19 19.31
C GLY A 49 10.23 21.50 19.06
N ARG A 50 9.92 22.72 18.57
CA ARG A 50 8.62 23.10 18.04
C ARG A 50 8.15 21.96 17.14
N ARG A 51 7.21 21.11 17.61
CA ARG A 51 6.53 20.13 16.73
C ARG A 51 5.92 20.91 15.59
N ARG A 52 6.58 20.86 14.43
CA ARG A 52 5.99 21.37 13.17
C ARG A 52 4.68 20.63 12.97
N PRO A 53 3.60 21.31 12.57
CA PRO A 53 2.33 20.64 12.27
C PRO A 53 2.64 19.47 11.33
N THR A 54 2.32 18.26 11.76
CA THR A 54 2.63 17.03 11.04
C THR A 54 1.88 17.10 9.71
N ARG A 55 2.61 17.31 8.62
CA ARG A 55 2.04 17.25 7.28
C ARG A 55 1.66 15.80 7.05
N GLN A 56 0.37 15.52 7.12
CA GLN A 56 -0.16 14.18 6.97
C GLN A 56 -0.16 13.82 5.46
N ARG A 57 0.63 12.83 5.08
CA ARG A 57 0.61 12.26 3.73
C ARG A 57 -0.81 11.85 3.36
N GLY A 58 -1.17 11.96 2.09
CA GLY A 58 -2.44 11.48 1.58
C GLY A 58 -2.61 9.96 1.77
N SER A 59 -3.86 9.53 1.82
CA SER A 59 -4.19 8.11 1.95
C SER A 59 -3.82 7.36 0.67
N ASP A 60 -3.36 6.13 0.84
CA ASP A 60 -3.18 5.23 -0.30
C ASP A 60 -4.54 4.71 -0.77
N LEU A 61 -4.70 4.57 -2.07
CA LEU A 61 -5.91 4.06 -2.72
C LEU A 61 -5.69 2.64 -3.24
N ARG A 62 -6.78 1.87 -3.29
CA ARG A 62 -6.82 0.55 -3.91
C ARG A 62 -7.88 0.55 -5.01
N PHE A 63 -7.51 0.02 -6.16
CA PHE A 63 -8.40 -0.13 -7.32
C PHE A 63 -8.31 -1.56 -7.82
N ALA A 64 -9.44 -2.27 -7.89
CA ALA A 64 -9.50 -3.60 -8.47
C ALA A 64 -9.70 -3.48 -9.98
N LEU A 65 -8.83 -4.13 -10.74
CA LEU A 65 -8.88 -4.16 -12.19
C LEU A 65 -9.16 -5.58 -12.66
N ASP A 66 -10.32 -5.78 -13.27
CA ASP A 66 -10.70 -7.06 -13.85
C ASP A 66 -10.09 -7.19 -15.23
N LEU A 67 -9.38 -8.30 -15.48
CA LEU A 67 -8.75 -8.67 -16.74
C LEU A 67 -9.28 -10.01 -17.24
N ASP A 68 -9.33 -10.17 -18.53
CA ASP A 68 -9.53 -11.47 -19.15
C ASP A 68 -8.19 -12.25 -19.17
N LEU A 69 -8.23 -13.59 -19.24
CA LEU A 69 -7.03 -14.42 -19.19
C LEU A 69 -6.02 -14.05 -20.28
N GLU A 70 -6.50 -13.78 -21.48
CA GLU A 70 -5.70 -13.39 -22.64
C GLU A 70 -4.96 -12.06 -22.40
N GLU A 71 -5.64 -11.09 -21.79
CA GLU A 71 -5.07 -9.79 -21.40
C GLU A 71 -3.98 -9.96 -20.34
N ALA A 72 -4.23 -10.82 -19.33
CA ALA A 72 -3.28 -11.09 -18.26
C ALA A 72 -2.02 -11.80 -18.78
N VAL A 73 -2.16 -12.72 -19.74
CA VAL A 73 -1.04 -13.45 -20.33
C VAL A 73 -0.23 -12.59 -21.31
N SER A 74 -0.89 -11.77 -22.12
CA SER A 74 -0.21 -10.95 -23.13
C SER A 74 0.31 -9.62 -22.60
N GLY A 75 -0.25 -9.14 -21.48
CA GLY A 75 -0.06 -7.78 -21.00
C GLY A 75 -0.87 -6.77 -21.81
N ILE A 76 -1.24 -5.67 -21.17
CA ILE A 76 -2.04 -4.61 -21.78
C ILE A 76 -1.79 -3.26 -21.14
N ASP A 77 -1.89 -2.20 -21.92
CA ASP A 77 -1.97 -0.82 -21.42
C ASP A 77 -3.45 -0.44 -21.31
N ARG A 78 -3.91 -0.14 -20.08
CA ARG A 78 -5.32 0.17 -19.82
C ARG A 78 -5.51 1.51 -19.15
N GLU A 79 -6.49 2.26 -19.60
CA GLU A 79 -6.91 3.48 -18.91
C GLU A 79 -7.94 3.14 -17.82
N ILE A 80 -7.67 3.59 -16.61
CA ILE A 80 -8.57 3.47 -15.47
C ILE A 80 -9.04 4.84 -15.00
N ARG A 81 -10.25 4.91 -14.48
CA ARG A 81 -10.83 6.12 -13.88
C ARG A 81 -10.96 5.90 -12.39
N VAL A 82 -10.18 6.67 -11.62
CA VAL A 82 -10.11 6.53 -10.17
C VAL A 82 -10.69 7.77 -9.52
N PRO A 83 -11.76 7.65 -8.71
CA PRO A 83 -12.24 8.75 -7.89
C PRO A 83 -11.23 8.96 -6.75
N THR A 84 -10.77 10.19 -6.59
CA THR A 84 -9.77 10.56 -5.59
C THR A 84 -10.05 11.94 -5.01
N LEU A 85 -9.39 12.26 -3.90
CA LEU A 85 -9.29 13.62 -3.38
C LEU A 85 -8.04 14.27 -3.96
N GLY A 86 -8.24 15.13 -4.94
CA GLY A 86 -7.17 15.91 -5.55
C GLY A 86 -6.88 17.20 -4.78
N GLU A 87 -5.73 17.80 -5.05
CA GLU A 87 -5.38 19.12 -4.52
C GLU A 87 -6.31 20.21 -5.09
N CYS A 88 -6.87 21.05 -4.24
CA CYS A 88 -7.67 22.17 -4.70
C CYS A 88 -6.83 23.15 -5.50
N LYS A 89 -7.14 23.31 -6.78
CA LYS A 89 -6.38 24.16 -7.71
C LYS A 89 -6.40 25.63 -7.31
N THR A 90 -7.49 26.10 -6.71
CA THR A 90 -7.69 27.49 -6.31
C THR A 90 -6.80 27.88 -5.14
N CYS A 91 -6.75 27.07 -4.09
CA CYS A 91 -5.95 27.39 -2.90
C CYS A 91 -4.64 26.58 -2.81
N LYS A 92 -4.33 25.75 -3.79
CA LYS A 92 -3.12 24.92 -3.84
C LYS A 92 -2.88 24.17 -2.52
N GLY A 93 -3.90 23.44 -2.09
CA GLY A 93 -3.84 22.60 -0.88
C GLY A 93 -3.86 23.37 0.44
N SER A 94 -3.81 24.71 0.45
CA SER A 94 -3.77 25.49 1.70
C SER A 94 -5.11 25.50 2.45
N GLY A 95 -6.23 25.34 1.76
CA GLY A 95 -7.57 25.51 2.31
C GLY A 95 -7.98 26.97 2.53
N ALA A 96 -7.05 27.91 2.44
CA ALA A 96 -7.30 29.33 2.63
C ALA A 96 -7.44 30.06 1.28
N ARG A 97 -8.41 30.94 1.14
CA ARG A 97 -8.60 31.76 -0.07
C ARG A 97 -7.37 32.59 -0.42
N ASP A 98 -6.71 33.13 0.60
CA ASP A 98 -5.52 33.98 0.46
C ASP A 98 -4.21 33.18 0.59
N GLY A 99 -4.27 31.84 0.67
CA GLY A 99 -3.12 30.98 0.91
C GLY A 99 -2.51 31.12 2.30
N LYS A 100 -3.01 32.01 3.14
CA LYS A 100 -2.46 32.34 4.46
C LYS A 100 -3.21 31.61 5.58
N LYS A 101 -2.46 30.91 6.42
CA LYS A 101 -2.96 30.34 7.67
C LYS A 101 -2.45 31.16 8.83
N GLN A 102 -3.32 31.43 9.80
CA GLN A 102 -2.94 32.13 11.02
C GLN A 102 -2.63 31.15 12.13
N THR A 103 -1.66 31.50 12.97
CA THR A 103 -1.36 30.71 14.17
C THR A 103 -2.58 30.73 15.09
N CYS A 104 -2.99 29.58 15.58
CA CYS A 104 -4.12 29.47 16.51
C CYS A 104 -3.84 30.25 17.78
N THR A 105 -4.66 31.24 18.08
CA THR A 105 -4.52 32.12 19.26
C THR A 105 -4.73 31.37 20.58
N THR A 106 -5.57 30.31 20.58
CA THR A 106 -5.91 29.53 21.76
C THR A 106 -4.75 28.67 22.24
N CYS A 107 -3.95 28.09 21.34
CA CYS A 107 -2.85 27.20 21.70
C CYS A 107 -1.47 27.75 21.32
N GLY A 108 -1.40 28.97 20.75
CA GLY A 108 -0.13 29.56 20.32
C GLY A 108 0.61 28.75 19.24
N GLY A 109 -0.10 27.92 18.46
CA GLY A 109 0.49 27.06 17.42
C GLY A 109 0.84 25.63 17.88
N VAL A 110 0.71 25.33 19.16
CA VAL A 110 1.09 24.01 19.73
C VAL A 110 0.10 22.89 19.35
N GLY A 111 -1.15 23.23 19.05
CA GLY A 111 -2.20 22.25 18.73
C GLY A 111 -2.83 21.58 19.96
N GLN A 112 -2.31 21.83 21.15
CA GLN A 112 -2.78 21.28 22.42
C GLN A 112 -2.92 22.37 23.46
N VAL A 113 -3.85 22.22 24.38
CA VAL A 113 -4.04 23.10 25.54
C VAL A 113 -3.87 22.30 26.81
N ARG A 114 -3.26 22.89 27.83
CA ARG A 114 -3.15 22.31 29.16
C ARG A 114 -4.32 22.81 30.00
N MET A 115 -5.08 21.88 30.52
CA MET A 115 -6.10 22.17 31.52
C MET A 115 -5.62 21.66 32.88
N GLN A 116 -5.58 22.56 33.87
CA GLN A 116 -5.31 22.17 35.26
C GLN A 116 -6.63 21.87 35.96
N GLN A 117 -6.76 20.65 36.46
CA GLN A 117 -7.83 20.24 37.37
C GLN A 117 -7.18 19.87 38.72
N GLY A 118 -7.16 20.81 39.65
CA GLY A 118 -6.49 20.62 40.95
C GLY A 118 -4.99 20.43 40.77
N ILE A 119 -4.46 19.33 41.30
CA ILE A 119 -3.03 18.95 41.23
C ILE A 119 -2.66 18.24 39.90
N PHE A 120 -3.64 17.89 39.06
CA PHE A 120 -3.39 17.19 37.81
C PHE A 120 -3.41 18.17 36.63
N SER A 121 -2.42 18.02 35.75
CA SER A 121 -2.35 18.73 34.45
C SER A 121 -2.66 17.76 33.33
N VAL A 122 -3.77 17.98 32.63
CA VAL A 122 -4.20 17.15 31.48
C VAL A 122 -3.94 17.93 30.20
N GLN A 123 -3.26 17.30 29.26
CA GLN A 123 -3.10 17.83 27.92
C GLN A 123 -4.29 17.38 27.05
N GLN A 124 -4.98 18.33 26.44
CA GLN A 124 -6.10 18.07 25.55
C GLN A 124 -5.83 18.69 24.20
N THR A 125 -6.32 18.05 23.12
CA THR A 125 -6.31 18.62 21.78
C THR A 125 -7.01 19.98 21.78
N CYS A 126 -6.40 21.01 21.20
CA CYS A 126 -6.97 22.34 21.17
C CYS A 126 -8.32 22.35 20.45
N PRO A 127 -9.42 22.74 21.09
CA PRO A 127 -10.75 22.71 20.48
C PRO A 127 -10.90 23.70 19.32
N ALA A 128 -10.13 24.78 19.32
CA ALA A 128 -10.22 25.82 18.31
C ALA A 128 -9.55 25.45 16.98
N CYS A 129 -8.47 24.68 17.00
CA CYS A 129 -7.75 24.26 15.79
C CYS A 129 -7.73 22.73 15.60
N GLN A 130 -8.38 21.98 16.48
CA GLN A 130 -8.48 20.51 16.42
C GLN A 130 -7.11 19.81 16.22
N GLY A 131 -6.08 20.34 16.88
CA GLY A 131 -4.72 19.82 16.79
C GLY A 131 -3.86 20.41 15.69
N ALA A 132 -4.41 21.13 14.72
CA ALA A 132 -3.66 21.66 13.58
C ALA A 132 -2.67 22.79 13.95
N GLY A 133 -2.82 23.44 15.10
CA GLY A 133 -2.00 24.59 15.52
C GLY A 133 -2.22 25.86 14.71
N GLN A 134 -2.96 25.79 13.62
CA GLN A 134 -3.25 26.89 12.70
C GLN A 134 -4.75 26.98 12.44
N GLN A 135 -5.24 28.17 12.13
CA GLN A 135 -6.62 28.44 11.76
C GLN A 135 -6.68 29.11 10.41
N ILE A 136 -7.75 28.85 9.66
CA ILE A 136 -8.03 29.47 8.38
C ILE A 136 -9.10 30.53 8.63
N SER A 137 -8.73 31.82 8.49
CA SER A 137 -9.67 32.94 8.68
C SER A 137 -10.64 33.07 7.50
N ASN A 138 -10.14 32.83 6.27
CA ASN A 138 -10.93 32.92 5.04
C ASN A 138 -10.86 31.54 4.35
N PRO A 139 -11.83 30.64 4.57
CA PRO A 139 -11.85 29.36 3.90
C PRO A 139 -12.03 29.51 2.39
N CYS A 140 -11.37 28.68 1.62
CA CYS A 140 -11.52 28.61 0.18
C CYS A 140 -12.92 28.07 -0.16
N ALA A 141 -13.68 28.78 -0.97
CA ALA A 141 -15.05 28.41 -1.32
C ALA A 141 -15.15 27.10 -2.11
N ASP A 142 -14.11 26.76 -2.91
CA ASP A 142 -14.14 25.57 -3.75
C ASP A 142 -13.89 24.28 -2.98
N CYS A 143 -13.25 24.34 -1.82
CA CYS A 143 -12.92 23.19 -1.00
C CYS A 143 -13.37 23.30 0.46
N ASP A 144 -14.14 24.32 0.81
CA ASP A 144 -14.64 24.58 2.18
C ASP A 144 -13.53 24.53 3.26
N GLY A 145 -12.36 25.03 2.92
CA GLY A 145 -11.22 25.04 3.83
C GLY A 145 -10.43 23.72 3.91
N GLN A 146 -10.86 22.68 3.23
CA GLN A 146 -10.19 21.36 3.29
C GLN A 146 -8.89 21.31 2.49
N GLY A 147 -8.70 22.18 1.51
CA GLY A 147 -7.55 22.17 0.61
C GLY A 147 -7.60 21.06 -0.45
N ARG A 148 -8.62 20.21 -0.43
CA ARG A 148 -8.80 19.06 -1.31
C ARG A 148 -10.20 19.06 -1.90
N VAL A 149 -10.33 18.57 -3.14
CA VAL A 149 -11.60 18.44 -3.85
C VAL A 149 -11.74 17.04 -4.42
N ARG A 150 -12.96 16.55 -4.50
CA ARG A 150 -13.24 15.27 -5.16
C ARG A 150 -13.08 15.44 -6.67
N GLU A 151 -12.25 14.63 -7.26
CA GLU A 151 -12.04 14.57 -8.70
C GLU A 151 -11.92 13.12 -9.18
N THR A 152 -12.20 12.90 -10.45
CA THR A 152 -11.93 11.61 -11.09
C THR A 152 -10.71 11.79 -11.98
N ARG A 153 -9.64 11.04 -11.70
CA ARG A 153 -8.44 11.01 -12.54
C ARG A 153 -8.48 9.85 -13.49
N THR A 154 -8.11 10.11 -14.75
CA THR A 154 -7.87 9.06 -15.73
C THR A 154 -6.37 8.79 -15.76
N LEU A 155 -5.98 7.54 -15.49
CA LEU A 155 -4.60 7.09 -15.42
C LEU A 155 -4.39 5.95 -16.40
N SER A 156 -3.28 5.98 -17.14
CA SER A 156 -2.84 4.86 -17.97
C SER A 156 -1.97 3.93 -17.12
N VAL A 157 -2.36 2.67 -17.04
CA VAL A 157 -1.68 1.63 -16.29
C VAL A 157 -1.12 0.61 -17.25
N LYS A 158 0.18 0.41 -17.21
CA LYS A 158 0.85 -0.63 -17.99
C LYS A 158 0.89 -1.92 -17.16
N ILE A 159 0.22 -2.94 -17.66
CA ILE A 159 0.15 -4.27 -17.05
C ILE A 159 1.14 -5.16 -17.79
N PRO A 160 2.17 -5.69 -17.11
CA PRO A 160 3.12 -6.60 -17.73
C PRO A 160 2.45 -7.92 -18.12
N ALA A 161 3.05 -8.62 -19.08
CA ALA A 161 2.62 -9.96 -19.44
C ALA A 161 2.86 -10.95 -18.30
N GLY A 162 1.96 -11.92 -18.15
CA GLY A 162 2.11 -12.98 -17.16
C GLY A 162 1.57 -12.67 -15.75
N VAL A 163 0.96 -11.48 -15.55
CA VAL A 163 0.37 -11.13 -14.24
C VAL A 163 -0.62 -12.18 -13.75
N ASP A 164 -0.64 -12.40 -12.45
CA ASP A 164 -1.54 -13.35 -11.82
C ASP A 164 -2.63 -12.67 -11.00
N ASN A 165 -3.62 -13.46 -10.59
CA ASN A 165 -4.71 -12.98 -9.74
C ASN A 165 -4.17 -12.56 -8.37
N GLY A 166 -4.46 -11.32 -7.97
CA GLY A 166 -3.98 -10.73 -6.71
C GLY A 166 -2.68 -9.96 -6.84
N ASP A 167 -2.05 -9.92 -8.00
CA ASP A 167 -0.89 -9.08 -8.24
C ASP A 167 -1.22 -7.60 -8.08
N ARG A 168 -0.26 -6.82 -7.58
CA ARG A 168 -0.44 -5.41 -7.28
C ARG A 168 0.57 -4.54 -8.00
N ILE A 169 0.05 -3.60 -8.76
CA ILE A 169 0.84 -2.58 -9.45
C ILE A 169 0.74 -1.29 -8.65
N ARG A 170 1.89 -0.76 -8.22
CA ARG A 170 1.94 0.50 -7.47
C ARG A 170 2.19 1.67 -8.42
N LEU A 171 1.31 2.65 -8.37
CA LEU A 171 1.45 3.95 -9.02
C LEU A 171 1.77 4.98 -7.94
N ALA A 172 3.03 5.40 -7.88
CA ALA A 172 3.51 6.30 -6.84
C ALA A 172 2.92 7.71 -7.01
N GLY A 173 2.38 8.27 -5.91
CA GLY A 173 1.82 9.61 -5.90
C GLY A 173 0.42 9.77 -6.53
N GLU A 174 -0.22 8.68 -6.97
CA GLU A 174 -1.56 8.70 -7.59
C GLU A 174 -2.69 8.35 -6.59
N GLY A 175 -2.39 8.35 -5.30
CA GLY A 175 -3.36 8.24 -4.22
C GLY A 175 -4.08 9.57 -3.94
N GLU A 176 -4.67 9.70 -2.74
CA GLU A 176 -5.27 10.96 -2.31
C GLU A 176 -4.22 12.04 -2.07
N ALA A 177 -4.56 13.29 -2.34
CA ALA A 177 -3.72 14.42 -1.98
C ALA A 177 -3.56 14.53 -0.46
N GLY A 178 -2.36 14.82 -0.02
CA GLY A 178 -2.07 15.05 1.38
C GLY A 178 -2.70 16.36 1.89
N ALA A 179 -2.97 16.42 3.18
CA ALA A 179 -3.48 17.63 3.79
C ALA A 179 -2.38 18.70 3.91
N ASN A 180 -2.77 19.98 3.73
CA ASN A 180 -1.86 21.13 3.93
C ASN A 180 -0.60 21.11 3.05
N GLY A 181 -0.72 20.65 1.80
CA GLY A 181 0.40 20.54 0.87
C GLY A 181 1.39 19.43 1.24
N ALA A 182 0.93 18.41 1.95
CA ALA A 182 1.67 17.17 2.15
C ALA A 182 1.70 16.35 0.86
N PRO A 183 2.68 15.45 0.68
CA PRO A 183 2.74 14.58 -0.48
C PRO A 183 1.50 13.68 -0.57
N ALA A 184 1.11 13.36 -1.80
CA ALA A 184 0.03 12.43 -2.05
C ALA A 184 0.37 10.99 -1.59
N GLY A 185 -0.65 10.17 -1.41
CA GLY A 185 -0.53 8.74 -1.24
C GLY A 185 -0.19 8.03 -2.56
N ASP A 186 -0.20 6.71 -2.54
CA ASP A 186 0.01 5.88 -3.70
C ASP A 186 -1.30 5.18 -4.11
N LEU A 187 -1.40 4.80 -5.38
CA LEU A 187 -2.49 3.97 -5.87
C LEU A 187 -1.96 2.55 -6.11
N TYR A 188 -2.63 1.58 -5.51
CA TYR A 188 -2.40 0.16 -5.72
C TYR A 188 -3.50 -0.41 -6.61
N VAL A 189 -3.13 -0.81 -7.83
CA VAL A 189 -4.01 -1.51 -8.75
C VAL A 189 -3.86 -2.99 -8.50
N GLU A 190 -4.92 -3.64 -8.00
CA GLU A 190 -4.98 -5.07 -7.74
C GLU A 190 -5.62 -5.77 -8.94
N VAL A 191 -4.86 -6.66 -9.56
CA VAL A 191 -5.31 -7.43 -10.73
C VAL A 191 -6.26 -8.54 -10.27
N ARG A 192 -7.39 -8.68 -10.98
CA ARG A 192 -8.32 -9.79 -10.84
C ARG A 192 -8.53 -10.43 -12.18
N VAL A 193 -8.05 -11.66 -12.33
CA VAL A 193 -8.23 -12.42 -13.57
C VAL A 193 -9.59 -13.12 -13.52
N ARG A 194 -10.41 -12.88 -14.52
CA ARG A 194 -11.71 -13.54 -14.65
C ARG A 194 -11.53 -15.02 -14.99
N PRO A 195 -12.39 -15.91 -14.46
CA PRO A 195 -12.41 -17.30 -14.88
C PRO A 195 -12.65 -17.41 -16.39
N HIS A 196 -11.79 -18.17 -17.06
CA HIS A 196 -11.94 -18.42 -18.49
C HIS A 196 -12.84 -19.62 -18.75
N ARG A 197 -13.54 -19.66 -19.89
CA ARG A 197 -14.53 -20.71 -20.22
C ARG A 197 -13.92 -22.07 -20.48
N ILE A 198 -12.68 -22.09 -20.99
CA ILE A 198 -12.04 -23.29 -21.51
C ILE A 198 -10.78 -23.59 -20.67
N PHE A 199 -10.05 -22.56 -20.26
CA PHE A 199 -8.75 -22.70 -19.64
C PHE A 199 -8.82 -22.46 -18.14
N GLU A 200 -8.13 -23.31 -17.40
CA GLU A 200 -7.82 -23.15 -16.00
C GLU A 200 -6.32 -22.89 -15.87
N ARG A 201 -5.94 -21.83 -15.16
CA ARG A 201 -4.55 -21.43 -14.96
C ARG A 201 -4.04 -21.93 -13.60
N ASP A 202 -2.87 -22.57 -13.63
CA ASP A 202 -2.12 -22.93 -12.43
C ASP A 202 -0.66 -22.49 -12.62
N GLY A 203 -0.33 -21.33 -12.03
CA GLY A 203 0.96 -20.68 -12.24
C GLY A 203 1.19 -20.30 -13.70
N ASP A 204 2.20 -20.90 -14.33
CA ASP A 204 2.55 -20.66 -15.74
C ASP A 204 1.90 -21.67 -16.70
N ASP A 205 1.29 -22.73 -16.17
CA ASP A 205 0.64 -23.76 -16.97
C ASP A 205 -0.87 -23.45 -17.16
N LEU A 206 -1.39 -23.79 -18.34
CA LEU A 206 -2.80 -23.70 -18.68
C LEU A 206 -3.36 -25.09 -18.93
N TYR A 207 -4.47 -25.39 -18.28
CA TYR A 207 -5.19 -26.64 -18.41
C TYR A 207 -6.47 -26.43 -19.18
N CYS A 208 -6.81 -27.38 -20.06
CA CYS A 208 -8.12 -27.44 -20.69
C CYS A 208 -8.55 -28.89 -20.87
N GLU A 209 -9.85 -29.13 -20.72
CA GLU A 209 -10.46 -30.42 -21.02
C GLU A 209 -11.06 -30.38 -22.42
N VAL A 210 -10.67 -31.35 -23.26
CA VAL A 210 -11.15 -31.44 -24.62
C VAL A 210 -11.87 -32.77 -24.81
N PRO A 211 -13.17 -32.77 -25.21
CA PRO A 211 -13.88 -34.01 -25.51
C PRO A 211 -13.35 -34.65 -26.78
N VAL A 212 -13.08 -35.93 -26.72
CA VAL A 212 -12.57 -36.72 -27.84
C VAL A 212 -13.58 -37.80 -28.20
N CYS A 213 -13.89 -37.94 -29.48
CA CYS A 213 -14.77 -39.03 -29.92
C CYS A 213 -14.11 -40.42 -29.77
N PHE A 214 -14.90 -41.43 -29.49
CA PHE A 214 -14.41 -42.80 -29.23
C PHE A 214 -13.56 -43.36 -30.41
N SER A 215 -13.94 -43.11 -31.66
CA SER A 215 -13.19 -43.56 -32.82
C SER A 215 -11.77 -42.97 -32.86
N LEU A 216 -11.60 -41.69 -32.55
CA LEU A 216 -10.30 -41.03 -32.50
C LEU A 216 -9.45 -41.52 -31.32
N ALA A 217 -10.08 -41.77 -30.17
CA ALA A 217 -9.37 -42.33 -29.00
C ALA A 217 -8.88 -43.78 -29.25
N ALA A 218 -9.69 -44.57 -29.95
CA ALA A 218 -9.36 -45.97 -30.24
C ALA A 218 -8.32 -46.13 -31.37
N LEU A 219 -8.50 -45.41 -32.48
CA LEU A 219 -7.67 -45.56 -33.67
C LEU A 219 -6.47 -44.61 -33.73
N GLY A 220 -6.52 -43.55 -32.92
CA GLY A 220 -5.59 -42.43 -33.00
C GLY A 220 -5.91 -41.49 -34.16
N GLY A 221 -5.24 -40.36 -34.18
CA GLY A 221 -5.44 -39.35 -35.22
C GLY A 221 -4.98 -37.95 -34.80
N GLU A 222 -5.44 -36.92 -35.50
CA GLU A 222 -5.16 -35.53 -35.22
C GLU A 222 -6.40 -34.86 -34.65
N LEU A 223 -6.20 -34.02 -33.64
CA LEU A 223 -7.23 -33.23 -33.00
C LEU A 223 -6.79 -31.76 -32.95
N ASP A 224 -7.66 -30.87 -33.38
CA ASP A 224 -7.42 -29.44 -33.21
C ASP A 224 -7.78 -28.99 -31.79
N ILE A 225 -6.78 -28.48 -31.08
CA ILE A 225 -6.88 -28.07 -29.66
C ILE A 225 -6.84 -26.54 -29.59
N PRO A 226 -7.77 -25.91 -28.87
CA PRO A 226 -7.72 -24.49 -28.62
C PRO A 226 -6.50 -24.12 -27.77
N THR A 227 -5.87 -23.00 -28.11
CA THR A 227 -4.84 -22.33 -27.30
C THR A 227 -5.12 -20.85 -27.25
N LEU A 228 -4.47 -20.08 -26.37
CA LEU A 228 -4.65 -18.61 -26.35
C LEU A 228 -4.21 -17.95 -27.66
N ASP A 229 -3.26 -18.54 -28.40
CA ASP A 229 -2.77 -18.02 -29.67
C ASP A 229 -3.55 -18.56 -30.89
N GLY A 230 -4.62 -19.32 -30.68
CA GLY A 230 -5.40 -19.96 -31.77
C GLY A 230 -5.51 -21.46 -31.58
N GLN A 231 -5.51 -22.23 -32.69
CA GLN A 231 -5.65 -23.69 -32.67
C GLN A 231 -4.32 -24.38 -32.99
N VAL A 232 -4.05 -25.49 -32.32
CA VAL A 232 -2.86 -26.32 -32.55
C VAL A 232 -3.30 -27.77 -32.77
N LYS A 233 -2.72 -28.44 -33.75
CA LYS A 233 -2.96 -29.86 -34.03
C LYS A 233 -2.18 -30.72 -33.02
N LEU A 234 -2.92 -31.55 -32.30
CA LEU A 234 -2.37 -32.56 -31.39
C LEU A 234 -2.54 -33.94 -32.02
N LYS A 235 -1.46 -34.70 -32.09
CA LYS A 235 -1.51 -36.10 -32.50
C LYS A 235 -1.89 -36.96 -31.27
N VAL A 236 -3.08 -37.55 -31.37
CA VAL A 236 -3.60 -38.48 -30.34
C VAL A 236 -3.16 -39.91 -30.72
N PRO A 237 -2.42 -40.64 -29.88
CA PRO A 237 -2.08 -42.03 -30.10
C PRO A 237 -3.31 -42.92 -30.05
N SER A 238 -3.25 -44.09 -30.73
CA SER A 238 -4.28 -45.13 -30.58
C SER A 238 -4.35 -45.60 -29.11
N GLU A 239 -5.49 -46.12 -28.72
CA GLU A 239 -5.75 -46.67 -27.40
C GLU A 239 -5.63 -45.63 -26.26
N THR A 240 -5.89 -44.34 -26.59
CA THR A 240 -5.88 -43.27 -25.60
C THR A 240 -7.08 -43.40 -24.67
N GLN A 241 -6.82 -43.36 -23.34
CA GLN A 241 -7.84 -43.48 -22.31
C GLN A 241 -8.30 -42.13 -21.81
N THR A 242 -9.52 -42.06 -21.25
CA THR A 242 -10.07 -40.89 -20.61
C THR A 242 -9.14 -40.40 -19.48
N GLY A 243 -8.97 -39.06 -19.38
CA GLY A 243 -8.10 -38.44 -18.37
C GLY A 243 -6.60 -38.45 -18.72
N ARG A 244 -6.21 -38.93 -19.91
CA ARG A 244 -4.82 -38.86 -20.35
C ARG A 244 -4.42 -37.40 -20.62
N MET A 245 -3.36 -36.95 -19.99
CA MET A 245 -2.82 -35.62 -20.18
C MET A 245 -1.79 -35.55 -21.31
N PHE A 246 -1.88 -34.49 -22.10
CA PHE A 246 -0.94 -34.16 -23.16
C PHE A 246 -0.35 -32.78 -22.90
N ARG A 247 0.97 -32.63 -23.00
CA ARG A 247 1.65 -31.36 -22.77
C ARG A 247 2.03 -30.68 -24.11
N LEU A 248 1.52 -29.48 -24.32
CA LEU A 248 1.89 -28.60 -25.42
C LEU A 248 2.95 -27.61 -24.92
N LYS A 249 4.20 -27.79 -25.31
CA LYS A 249 5.31 -26.91 -24.89
C LYS A 249 5.16 -25.51 -25.50
N GLY A 250 5.40 -24.47 -24.69
CA GLY A 250 5.41 -23.07 -25.12
C GLY A 250 4.03 -22.50 -25.43
N LYS A 251 2.95 -23.13 -24.91
CA LYS A 251 1.56 -22.67 -25.04
C LYS A 251 0.91 -22.27 -23.71
N GLY A 252 1.72 -22.18 -22.63
CA GLY A 252 1.34 -21.61 -21.35
C GLY A 252 1.56 -20.11 -21.29
N VAL A 253 1.57 -19.59 -20.05
CA VAL A 253 1.83 -18.18 -19.75
C VAL A 253 3.32 -17.88 -19.97
N LYS A 254 3.62 -16.78 -20.63
CA LYS A 254 4.99 -16.28 -20.78
C LYS A 254 5.27 -15.32 -19.64
N SER A 255 6.03 -15.75 -18.68
CA SER A 255 6.54 -14.93 -17.56
C SER A 255 7.87 -14.27 -17.92
#